data_d5f0a75956ee72f24726d7a316ea49f2
#
_entry.id   d5f0a75956ee72f24726d7a316ea49f2
#
_cell.length_a   1.000
_cell.length_b   1.000
_cell.length_c   1.000
_cell.angle_alpha   90.00
_cell.angle_beta   90.00
_cell.angle_gamma   90.00
#
_symmetry.space_group_name_H-M   'P 1'
#
loop_
_entity.id
_entity.type
_entity.pdbx_description
1 polymer ?
#
loop_
_entity_poly.entity_id
_entity_poly.type
_entity_poly.pdbx_seq_one_letter_code
_entity_poly.pdbx_strand_id
1 'polypeptide(L)'
;LTACGDSSWWSSDEPTLKQEQVKRLLPNRVSDRDSWSKDIYDIAEQFGIPQTKENMCTIIAVVDQESNFHADPQVYGLGEKAVKEVQERLEEKFTDKLGDTIGTPIAGYFQDVLKNQPSPEDNYLSQMRRVKTERQLDELYREIFDYMSKHYHVSALTGAAKLVGQDIGEKMNPLTTLGSMQVHIGYAKEHKRKSGSIADLRTDLYSQYGGLYYGIHRLMMYSADYDKPLYRFADYNSG
;
A
#
# COMPACT_ATOMS: atom_id res chain seq x y z
N LEU A 1 -17.73 17.68 -4.07
CA LEU A 1 -18.10 17.28 -2.69
C LEU A 1 -19.34 18.05 -2.14
N THR A 2 -20.18 18.60 -3.00
CA THR A 2 -21.39 19.34 -2.60
C THR A 2 -22.53 18.45 -2.09
N ALA A 3 -22.44 17.14 -2.23
CA ALA A 3 -23.51 16.22 -1.80
C ALA A 3 -23.38 15.72 -0.34
N CYS A 4 -22.22 15.87 0.28
CA CYS A 4 -21.92 15.33 1.62
C CYS A 4 -21.94 16.34 2.77
N GLY A 5 -22.48 17.53 2.56
CA GLY A 5 -22.46 18.59 3.55
C GLY A 5 -23.77 18.73 4.32
N ASP A 6 -24.01 17.84 5.27
CA ASP A 6 -24.85 18.11 6.46
C ASP A 6 -24.67 16.95 7.45
N SER A 7 -24.01 17.21 8.56
CA SER A 7 -23.71 16.24 9.60
C SER A 7 -24.65 16.41 10.79
N SER A 8 -25.62 15.50 10.93
CA SER A 8 -26.28 15.24 12.20
C SER A 8 -25.89 13.85 12.70
N TRP A 9 -25.12 13.79 13.76
CA TRP A 9 -24.59 12.58 14.37
C TRP A 9 -25.70 11.77 15.05
N TRP A 10 -25.78 10.46 14.69
CA TRP A 10 -26.56 9.41 15.34
C TRP A 10 -28.08 9.42 15.15
N SER A 11 -28.54 8.81 14.05
CA SER A 11 -29.84 8.16 14.05
C SER A 11 -29.75 6.81 13.31
N SER A 12 -30.13 5.74 13.98
CA SER A 12 -30.28 4.39 13.42
C SER A 12 -31.40 4.27 12.37
N ASP A 13 -32.04 5.39 12.02
CA ASP A 13 -33.20 5.50 11.13
C ASP A 13 -32.89 6.20 9.80
N GLU A 14 -31.61 6.44 9.45
CA GLU A 14 -31.29 6.99 8.14
C GLU A 14 -31.66 6.00 7.03
N PRO A 15 -32.36 6.46 5.97
CA PRO A 15 -32.72 5.60 4.87
C PRO A 15 -31.48 5.11 4.13
N THR A 16 -31.43 3.80 3.83
CA THR A 16 -30.36 3.22 3.03
C THR A 16 -30.52 3.60 1.56
N LEU A 17 -29.39 3.89 0.92
CA LEU A 17 -29.31 4.22 -0.49
C LEU A 17 -29.29 2.95 -1.34
N LYS A 18 -29.81 3.04 -2.56
CA LYS A 18 -29.58 2.05 -3.61
C LYS A 18 -28.25 2.33 -4.31
N GLN A 19 -27.67 1.35 -4.97
CA GLN A 19 -26.38 1.49 -5.69
C GLN A 19 -26.38 2.70 -6.65
N GLU A 20 -27.46 2.93 -7.40
CA GLU A 20 -27.59 4.07 -8.31
C GLU A 20 -27.53 5.43 -7.59
N GLN A 21 -27.99 5.47 -6.35
CA GLN A 21 -27.90 6.67 -5.52
C GLN A 21 -26.46 6.87 -5.00
N VAL A 22 -25.77 5.79 -4.60
CA VAL A 22 -24.34 5.83 -4.25
C VAL A 22 -23.51 6.32 -5.42
N LYS A 23 -23.75 5.84 -6.64
CA LYS A 23 -23.10 6.31 -7.86
C LYS A 23 -23.22 7.83 -8.06
N ARG A 24 -24.35 8.42 -7.69
CA ARG A 24 -24.56 9.88 -7.79
C ARG A 24 -23.73 10.67 -6.77
N LEU A 25 -23.28 10.04 -5.68
CA LEU A 25 -22.41 10.68 -4.70
C LEU A 25 -20.95 10.78 -5.17
N LEU A 26 -20.53 9.92 -6.10
CA LEU A 26 -19.17 9.96 -6.64
C LEU A 26 -18.95 11.24 -7.45
N PRO A 27 -17.75 11.85 -7.36
CA PRO A 27 -17.39 13.00 -8.19
C PRO A 27 -17.53 12.71 -9.69
N ASN A 28 -18.00 13.70 -10.45
CA ASN A 28 -18.21 13.53 -11.90
C ASN A 28 -16.94 13.22 -12.69
N ARG A 29 -15.76 13.54 -12.16
CA ARG A 29 -14.46 13.26 -12.76
C ARG A 29 -14.03 11.79 -12.70
N VAL A 30 -14.71 10.97 -11.89
CA VAL A 30 -14.38 9.55 -11.77
C VAL A 30 -14.78 8.84 -13.07
N SER A 31 -13.80 8.19 -13.72
CA SER A 31 -13.97 7.63 -15.07
C SER A 31 -14.89 6.41 -15.13
N ASP A 32 -14.90 5.56 -14.10
CA ASP A 32 -15.73 4.36 -14.02
C ASP A 32 -16.58 4.36 -12.75
N ARG A 33 -17.52 5.31 -12.68
CA ARG A 33 -18.39 5.50 -11.52
C ARG A 33 -19.27 4.29 -11.26
N ASP A 34 -19.64 3.52 -12.29
CA ASP A 34 -20.44 2.31 -12.15
C ASP A 34 -19.67 1.23 -11.39
N SER A 35 -18.44 0.94 -11.81
CA SER A 35 -17.60 -0.05 -11.16
C SER A 35 -17.27 0.34 -9.72
N TRP A 36 -16.81 1.59 -9.49
CA TRP A 36 -16.48 2.07 -8.16
C TRP A 36 -17.69 2.03 -7.20
N SER A 37 -18.85 2.53 -7.64
CA SER A 37 -20.05 2.52 -6.80
C SER A 37 -20.55 1.12 -6.49
N LYS A 38 -20.44 0.21 -7.47
CA LYS A 38 -20.80 -1.19 -7.28
C LYS A 38 -19.88 -1.86 -6.24
N ASP A 39 -18.58 -1.72 -6.38
CA ASP A 39 -17.62 -2.32 -5.45
C ASP A 39 -17.79 -1.76 -4.03
N ILE A 40 -17.95 -0.45 -3.88
CA ILE A 40 -18.22 0.18 -2.57
C ILE A 40 -19.52 -0.36 -1.97
N TYR A 41 -20.57 -0.45 -2.75
CA TYR A 41 -21.87 -0.93 -2.30
C TYR A 41 -21.82 -2.40 -1.86
N ASP A 42 -21.27 -3.27 -2.70
CA ASP A 42 -21.16 -4.70 -2.45
C ASP A 42 -20.30 -5.01 -1.23
N ILE A 43 -19.18 -4.30 -1.05
CA ILE A 43 -18.30 -4.46 0.10
C ILE A 43 -18.99 -3.98 1.38
N ALA A 44 -19.69 -2.86 1.34
CA ALA A 44 -20.46 -2.38 2.49
C ALA A 44 -21.53 -3.39 2.89
N GLU A 45 -22.27 -3.97 1.92
CA GLU A 45 -23.24 -5.02 2.15
C GLU A 45 -22.59 -6.27 2.77
N GLN A 46 -21.46 -6.72 2.22
CA GLN A 46 -20.72 -7.88 2.72
C GLN A 46 -20.29 -7.73 4.19
N PHE A 47 -19.94 -6.52 4.61
CA PHE A 47 -19.56 -6.24 5.99
C PHE A 47 -20.74 -5.86 6.90
N GLY A 48 -21.95 -5.84 6.38
CA GLY A 48 -23.13 -5.41 7.13
C GLY A 48 -23.10 -3.92 7.50
N ILE A 49 -22.36 -3.10 6.74
CA ILE A 49 -22.32 -1.65 6.89
C ILE A 49 -23.55 -1.05 6.24
N PRO A 50 -24.44 -0.36 6.97
CA PRO A 50 -25.61 0.26 6.39
C PRO A 50 -25.22 1.26 5.29
N GLN A 51 -25.85 1.18 4.12
CA GLN A 51 -25.57 2.07 2.99
C GLN A 51 -26.25 3.44 3.18
N THR A 52 -26.12 4.02 4.36
CA THR A 52 -26.59 5.39 4.62
C THR A 52 -25.78 6.40 3.83
N LYS A 53 -26.35 7.60 3.63
CA LYS A 53 -25.63 8.69 2.95
C LYS A 53 -24.33 9.03 3.68
N GLU A 54 -24.35 9.04 5.01
CA GLU A 54 -23.18 9.33 5.84
C GLU A 54 -22.07 8.31 5.61
N ASN A 55 -22.36 7.00 5.75
CA ASN A 55 -21.38 5.95 5.57
C ASN A 55 -20.79 5.94 4.14
N MET A 56 -21.64 6.08 3.13
CA MET A 56 -21.18 6.12 1.74
C MET A 56 -20.34 7.35 1.46
N CYS A 57 -20.72 8.52 1.94
CA CYS A 57 -19.93 9.74 1.80
C CYS A 57 -18.57 9.63 2.52
N THR A 58 -18.53 9.03 3.70
CA THR A 58 -17.28 8.80 4.45
C THR A 58 -16.30 7.95 3.63
N ILE A 59 -16.77 6.82 3.10
CA ILE A 59 -15.95 5.94 2.25
C ILE A 59 -15.47 6.68 1.00
N ILE A 60 -16.39 7.33 0.29
CA ILE A 60 -16.10 8.08 -0.94
C ILE A 60 -15.08 9.18 -0.69
N ALA A 61 -15.20 9.92 0.41
CA ALA A 61 -14.27 10.99 0.75
C ALA A 61 -12.84 10.48 0.98
N VAL A 62 -12.68 9.33 1.64
CA VAL A 62 -11.35 8.74 1.85
C VAL A 62 -10.75 8.27 0.54
N VAL A 63 -11.50 7.56 -0.30
CA VAL A 63 -11.01 7.11 -1.62
C VAL A 63 -10.62 8.32 -2.49
N ASP A 64 -11.40 9.38 -2.45
CA ASP A 64 -11.12 10.60 -3.20
C ASP A 64 -9.83 11.27 -2.71
N GLN A 65 -9.67 11.40 -1.41
CA GLN A 65 -8.50 12.03 -0.80
C GLN A 65 -7.22 11.23 -1.05
N GLU A 66 -7.25 9.91 -0.86
CA GLU A 66 -6.05 9.08 -0.91
C GLU A 66 -5.58 8.77 -2.34
N SER A 67 -6.52 8.58 -3.27
CA SER A 67 -6.17 8.11 -4.62
C SER A 67 -6.89 8.82 -5.77
N ASN A 68 -7.83 9.71 -5.47
CA ASN A 68 -8.72 10.30 -6.49
C ASN A 68 -9.39 9.22 -7.37
N PHE A 69 -9.83 8.12 -6.76
CA PHE A 69 -10.43 6.96 -7.45
C PHE A 69 -9.52 6.30 -8.49
N HIS A 70 -8.24 6.16 -8.16
CA HIS A 70 -7.30 5.36 -8.93
C HIS A 70 -6.79 4.21 -8.06
N ALA A 71 -6.92 2.97 -8.55
CA ALA A 71 -6.37 1.80 -7.83
C ALA A 71 -4.84 1.82 -7.81
N ASP A 72 -4.23 2.40 -8.84
CA ASP A 72 -2.78 2.57 -8.99
C ASP A 72 -2.46 3.99 -9.49
N PRO A 73 -2.53 5.02 -8.61
CA PRO A 73 -2.34 6.40 -9.00
C PRO A 73 -0.90 6.70 -9.41
N GLN A 74 -0.75 7.57 -10.41
CA GLN A 74 0.56 8.10 -10.78
C GLN A 74 1.05 9.10 -9.73
N VAL A 75 2.33 8.98 -9.36
CA VAL A 75 3.00 9.89 -8.43
C VAL A 75 4.11 10.65 -9.16
N TYR A 76 3.97 11.95 -9.25
CA TYR A 76 4.96 12.78 -9.94
C TYR A 76 6.34 12.71 -9.24
N GLY A 77 7.38 12.44 -10.03
CA GLY A 77 8.75 12.39 -9.53
C GLY A 77 9.06 11.19 -8.63
N LEU A 78 8.18 10.16 -8.56
CA LEU A 78 8.36 9.01 -7.69
C LEU A 78 9.70 8.30 -7.94
N GLY A 79 10.04 8.03 -9.18
CA GLY A 79 11.28 7.33 -9.54
C GLY A 79 12.53 8.07 -9.10
N GLU A 80 12.60 9.37 -9.32
CA GLU A 80 13.74 10.20 -8.88
C GLU A 80 13.85 10.26 -7.35
N LYS A 81 12.71 10.38 -6.65
CA LYS A 81 12.70 10.33 -5.19
C LYS A 81 13.19 8.99 -4.67
N ALA A 82 12.73 7.88 -5.25
CA ALA A 82 13.15 6.53 -4.86
C ALA A 82 14.66 6.33 -5.09
N VAL A 83 15.18 6.76 -6.23
CA VAL A 83 16.62 6.69 -6.51
C VAL A 83 17.43 7.50 -5.50
N LYS A 84 17.01 8.74 -5.22
CA LYS A 84 17.66 9.59 -4.23
C LYS A 84 17.69 8.92 -2.85
N GLU A 85 16.59 8.36 -2.44
CA GLU A 85 16.47 7.72 -1.13
C GLU A 85 17.37 6.48 -1.00
N VAL A 86 17.44 5.62 -2.02
CA VAL A 86 18.34 4.46 -1.99
C VAL A 86 19.82 4.87 -2.07
N GLN A 87 20.15 5.99 -2.70
CA GLN A 87 21.51 6.49 -2.75
C GLN A 87 21.96 7.15 -1.45
N GLU A 88 21.07 7.86 -0.76
CA GLU A 88 21.42 8.67 0.42
C GLU A 88 21.20 7.93 1.75
N ARG A 89 20.21 7.04 1.84
CA ARG A 89 19.77 6.46 3.12
C ARG A 89 19.77 4.94 3.19
N LEU A 90 20.23 4.27 2.15
CA LEU A 90 20.14 2.83 2.09
C LEU A 90 20.90 2.13 3.22
N GLU A 91 22.15 2.52 3.43
CA GLU A 91 23.01 1.91 4.45
C GLU A 91 22.42 2.14 5.85
N GLU A 92 22.03 3.38 6.17
CA GLU A 92 21.34 3.71 7.42
C GLU A 92 20.10 2.84 7.65
N LYS A 93 19.24 2.67 6.65
CA LYS A 93 18.04 1.84 6.77
C LYS A 93 18.37 0.37 7.03
N PHE A 94 19.40 -0.18 6.39
CA PHE A 94 19.79 -1.56 6.62
C PHE A 94 20.44 -1.74 8.00
N THR A 95 21.29 -0.81 8.43
CA THR A 95 21.94 -0.87 9.74
C THR A 95 20.96 -0.67 10.88
N ASP A 96 20.01 0.24 10.76
CA ASP A 96 18.94 0.46 11.74
C ASP A 96 18.06 -0.79 11.97
N LYS A 97 17.78 -1.54 10.90
CA LYS A 97 16.91 -2.72 10.98
C LYS A 97 17.63 -4.03 11.29
N LEU A 98 18.89 -4.15 10.91
CA LEU A 98 19.66 -5.40 10.96
C LEU A 98 20.93 -5.31 11.82
N GLY A 99 21.27 -4.12 12.32
CA GLY A 99 22.53 -3.84 12.98
C GLY A 99 23.71 -3.71 11.99
N ASP A 100 24.79 -3.04 12.40
CA ASP A 100 25.93 -2.73 11.54
C ASP A 100 26.60 -3.96 10.94
N THR A 101 26.76 -5.01 11.73
CA THR A 101 27.46 -6.24 11.33
C THR A 101 26.80 -6.94 10.13
N ILE A 102 25.47 -6.86 10.04
CA ILE A 102 24.67 -7.50 8.99
C ILE A 102 24.22 -6.47 7.95
N GLY A 103 23.79 -5.30 8.41
CA GLY A 103 23.21 -4.27 7.56
C GLY A 103 24.19 -3.67 6.56
N THR A 104 25.42 -3.34 6.97
CA THR A 104 26.40 -2.72 6.07
C THR A 104 26.80 -3.62 4.89
N PRO A 105 27.15 -4.91 5.08
CA PRO A 105 27.44 -5.78 3.94
C PRO A 105 26.25 -6.00 2.99
N ILE A 106 25.04 -6.11 3.54
CA ILE A 106 23.83 -6.28 2.71
C ILE A 106 23.53 -5.00 1.95
N ALA A 107 23.67 -3.82 2.56
CA ALA A 107 23.49 -2.55 1.88
C ALA A 107 24.47 -2.37 0.72
N GLY A 108 25.74 -2.74 0.90
CA GLY A 108 26.75 -2.73 -0.14
C GLY A 108 26.39 -3.63 -1.32
N TYR A 109 25.96 -4.86 -1.03
CA TYR A 109 25.50 -5.79 -2.05
C TYR A 109 24.24 -5.29 -2.77
N PHE A 110 23.29 -4.73 -2.04
CA PHE A 110 22.09 -4.13 -2.65
C PHE A 110 22.45 -3.01 -3.63
N GLN A 111 23.39 -2.13 -3.25
CA GLN A 111 23.88 -1.07 -4.15
C GLN A 111 24.52 -1.62 -5.41
N ASP A 112 25.32 -2.69 -5.28
CA ASP A 112 25.93 -3.37 -6.42
C ASP A 112 24.89 -3.98 -7.36
N VAL A 113 23.89 -4.67 -6.80
CA VAL A 113 22.75 -5.20 -7.55
C VAL A 113 22.00 -4.10 -8.30
N LEU A 114 21.71 -2.97 -7.64
CA LEU A 114 21.01 -1.84 -8.26
C LEU A 114 21.75 -1.29 -9.49
N LYS A 115 23.07 -1.26 -9.46
CA LYS A 115 23.91 -0.66 -10.50
C LYS A 115 24.20 -1.61 -11.66
N ASN A 116 24.22 -2.93 -11.40
CA ASN A 116 24.74 -3.90 -12.34
C ASN A 116 23.70 -4.93 -12.83
N GLN A 117 22.55 -5.06 -12.16
CA GLN A 117 21.56 -6.07 -12.50
C GLN A 117 20.25 -5.45 -13.01
N PRO A 118 19.49 -6.13 -13.87
CA PRO A 118 19.79 -7.41 -14.53
C PRO A 118 20.88 -7.29 -15.61
N SER A 119 21.13 -6.09 -16.13
CA SER A 119 22.27 -5.78 -17.01
C SER A 119 22.77 -4.36 -16.77
N PRO A 120 24.05 -4.03 -17.08
CA PRO A 120 24.56 -2.66 -16.93
C PRO A 120 23.79 -1.62 -17.74
N GLU A 121 23.24 -2.00 -18.90
CA GLU A 121 22.51 -1.11 -19.81
C GLU A 121 21.10 -0.80 -19.35
N ASP A 122 20.45 -1.74 -18.65
CA ASP A 122 19.11 -1.59 -18.07
C ASP A 122 19.08 -2.10 -16.63
N ASN A 123 19.91 -1.49 -15.79
CA ASN A 123 20.01 -1.86 -14.39
C ASN A 123 18.79 -1.40 -13.55
N TYR A 124 18.64 -1.97 -12.37
CA TYR A 124 17.51 -1.68 -11.48
C TYR A 124 17.43 -0.20 -11.09
N LEU A 125 18.55 0.49 -10.98
CA LEU A 125 18.55 1.93 -10.70
C LEU A 125 17.94 2.76 -11.84
N SER A 126 18.23 2.40 -13.10
CA SER A 126 17.61 3.04 -14.26
C SER A 126 16.14 2.65 -14.42
N GLN A 127 15.77 1.41 -14.08
CA GLN A 127 14.35 1.02 -14.04
C GLN A 127 13.60 1.78 -12.94
N MET A 128 14.19 1.95 -11.75
CA MET A 128 13.61 2.71 -10.65
C MET A 128 13.31 4.17 -11.05
N ARG A 129 14.19 4.82 -11.81
CA ARG A 129 13.93 6.18 -12.32
C ARG A 129 12.69 6.29 -13.19
N ARG A 130 12.33 5.22 -13.89
CA ARG A 130 11.21 5.20 -14.84
C ARG A 130 9.87 4.86 -14.20
N VAL A 131 9.83 4.43 -12.94
CA VAL A 131 8.57 4.11 -12.27
C VAL A 131 7.72 5.37 -12.12
N LYS A 132 6.41 5.20 -12.30
CA LYS A 132 5.43 6.27 -12.22
C LYS A 132 4.39 6.05 -11.14
N THR A 133 4.20 4.80 -10.69
CA THR A 133 3.22 4.43 -9.70
C THR A 133 3.85 3.67 -8.55
N GLU A 134 3.22 3.71 -7.37
CA GLU A 134 3.67 2.97 -6.20
C GLU A 134 3.69 1.46 -6.46
N ARG A 135 2.71 0.95 -7.23
CA ARG A 135 2.67 -0.44 -7.63
C ARG A 135 3.91 -0.84 -8.42
N GLN A 136 4.30 -0.05 -9.43
CA GLN A 136 5.52 -0.32 -10.22
C GLN A 136 6.76 -0.33 -9.33
N LEU A 137 6.85 0.59 -8.38
CA LEU A 137 7.96 0.64 -7.43
C LEU A 137 7.96 -0.58 -6.50
N ASP A 138 6.81 -0.97 -5.98
CA ASP A 138 6.64 -2.17 -5.14
C ASP A 138 7.04 -3.46 -5.89
N GLU A 139 6.58 -3.62 -7.12
CA GLU A 139 6.94 -4.75 -7.98
C GLU A 139 8.45 -4.80 -8.22
N LEU A 140 9.07 -3.66 -8.48
CA LEU A 140 10.52 -3.54 -8.68
C LEU A 140 11.31 -3.90 -7.41
N TYR A 141 10.90 -3.39 -6.25
CA TYR A 141 11.52 -3.78 -4.98
C TYR A 141 11.42 -5.28 -4.72
N ARG A 142 10.28 -5.88 -4.97
CA ARG A 142 10.09 -7.34 -4.82
C ARG A 142 11.00 -8.13 -5.76
N GLU A 143 11.15 -7.69 -7.00
CA GLU A 143 12.07 -8.31 -7.97
C GLU A 143 13.53 -8.22 -7.51
N ILE A 144 13.96 -7.04 -7.06
CA ILE A 144 15.32 -6.83 -6.54
C ILE A 144 15.61 -7.75 -5.35
N PHE A 145 14.70 -7.81 -4.38
CA PHE A 145 14.89 -8.65 -3.20
C PHE A 145 14.81 -10.15 -3.51
N ASP A 146 13.99 -10.56 -4.47
CA ASP A 146 13.96 -11.92 -4.95
C ASP A 146 15.29 -12.31 -5.62
N TYR A 147 15.82 -11.44 -6.48
CA TYR A 147 17.14 -11.59 -7.05
C TYR A 147 18.22 -11.74 -5.98
N MET A 148 18.24 -10.82 -5.00
CA MET A 148 19.21 -10.86 -3.91
C MET A 148 19.10 -12.14 -3.10
N SER A 149 17.90 -12.59 -2.77
CA SER A 149 17.68 -13.81 -1.98
C SER A 149 18.20 -15.07 -2.69
N LYS A 150 18.16 -15.09 -4.02
CA LYS A 150 18.64 -16.21 -4.84
C LYS A 150 20.15 -16.20 -5.06
N HIS A 151 20.78 -15.05 -5.08
CA HIS A 151 22.18 -14.88 -5.49
C HIS A 151 23.12 -14.43 -4.37
N TYR A 152 22.61 -14.04 -3.22
CA TYR A 152 23.43 -13.65 -2.08
C TYR A 152 23.95 -14.89 -1.35
N HIS A 153 25.15 -15.33 -1.70
CA HIS A 153 25.82 -16.44 -1.05
C HIS A 153 26.72 -15.95 0.09
N VAL A 154 26.20 -15.98 1.30
CA VAL A 154 27.02 -15.74 2.49
C VAL A 154 27.66 -17.05 2.91
N SER A 155 28.89 -17.27 2.48
CA SER A 155 29.70 -18.44 2.87
C SER A 155 30.15 -18.42 4.35
N ALA A 156 29.84 -17.40 5.12
CA ALA A 156 30.41 -17.18 6.45
C ALA A 156 29.40 -16.83 7.57
N LEU A 157 28.12 -16.66 7.30
CA LEU A 157 27.12 -16.32 8.35
C LEU A 157 26.18 -17.51 8.60
N THR A 158 26.67 -18.40 9.41
CA THR A 158 25.94 -19.55 9.94
C THR A 158 24.61 -19.13 10.61
N GLY A 159 23.50 -19.68 10.16
CA GLY A 159 22.20 -19.59 10.81
C GLY A 159 21.37 -18.32 10.55
N ALA A 160 21.96 -17.14 10.57
CA ALA A 160 21.27 -15.88 10.31
C ALA A 160 20.90 -15.70 8.82
N ALA A 161 21.65 -16.28 7.90
CA ALA A 161 21.44 -16.15 6.47
C ALA A 161 20.14 -16.81 5.95
N LYS A 162 19.62 -17.84 6.62
CA LYS A 162 18.32 -18.45 6.28
C LYS A 162 17.11 -17.61 6.71
N LEU A 163 17.28 -16.79 7.75
CA LEU A 163 16.28 -15.82 8.18
C LEU A 163 16.25 -14.57 7.29
N VAL A 164 17.32 -14.34 6.53
CA VAL A 164 17.57 -13.11 5.77
C VAL A 164 16.79 -13.06 4.44
N GLY A 165 16.50 -14.21 3.80
CA GLY A 165 16.06 -14.19 2.40
C GLY A 165 14.62 -13.77 2.14
N GLN A 166 13.65 -14.19 2.94
CA GLN A 166 12.22 -13.87 2.69
C GLN A 166 11.69 -12.71 3.55
N ASP A 167 12.21 -12.54 4.77
CA ASP A 167 11.76 -11.49 5.69
C ASP A 167 12.41 -10.12 5.42
N ILE A 168 13.61 -10.08 4.87
CA ILE A 168 14.31 -8.81 4.61
C ILE A 168 13.59 -8.00 3.54
N GLY A 169 13.20 -8.62 2.44
CA GLY A 169 12.50 -7.93 1.37
C GLY A 169 11.26 -7.22 1.86
N GLU A 170 10.48 -7.88 2.71
CA GLU A 170 9.27 -7.29 3.29
C GLU A 170 9.59 -6.18 4.30
N LYS A 171 10.58 -6.38 5.16
CA LYS A 171 11.01 -5.38 6.15
C LYS A 171 11.64 -4.14 5.52
N MET A 172 12.32 -4.32 4.40
CA MET A 172 13.03 -3.25 3.69
C MET A 172 12.21 -2.57 2.61
N ASN A 173 11.03 -3.13 2.25
CA ASN A 173 10.15 -2.49 1.29
C ASN A 173 9.61 -1.17 1.88
N PRO A 174 9.88 -0.02 1.25
CA PRO A 174 9.48 1.29 1.76
C PRO A 174 7.98 1.53 1.61
N LEU A 175 7.29 0.74 0.76
CA LEU A 175 5.87 0.87 0.52
C LEU A 175 5.10 0.08 1.58
N THR A 176 4.71 0.75 2.64
CA THR A 176 4.01 0.16 3.79
C THR A 176 2.51 0.40 3.78
N THR A 177 2.04 1.42 3.04
CA THR A 177 0.61 1.70 2.79
C THR A 177 0.34 1.54 1.30
N LEU A 178 -0.75 0.87 0.93
CA LEU A 178 -1.00 0.42 -0.43
C LEU A 178 -2.46 0.61 -0.85
N GLY A 179 -2.65 0.76 -2.15
CA GLY A 179 -3.97 0.77 -2.78
C GLY A 179 -4.75 2.06 -2.63
N SER A 180 -5.97 2.06 -3.15
CA SER A 180 -6.81 3.25 -3.28
C SER A 180 -7.23 3.93 -1.97
N MET A 181 -7.07 3.25 -0.84
CA MET A 181 -7.36 3.78 0.50
C MET A 181 -6.12 3.77 1.42
N GLN A 182 -4.92 3.59 0.87
CA GLN A 182 -3.63 3.63 1.59
C GLN A 182 -3.62 2.77 2.86
N VAL A 183 -3.96 1.49 2.68
CA VAL A 183 -4.03 0.53 3.79
C VAL A 183 -2.64 0.03 4.16
N HIS A 184 -2.32 0.08 5.46
CA HIS A 184 -1.06 -0.47 5.95
C HIS A 184 -1.00 -1.99 5.76
N ILE A 185 0.11 -2.48 5.20
CA ILE A 185 0.29 -3.91 4.87
C ILE A 185 0.14 -4.83 6.10
N GLY A 186 0.56 -4.37 7.28
CA GLY A 186 0.38 -5.10 8.53
C GLY A 186 -1.08 -5.37 8.85
N TYR A 187 -1.94 -4.37 8.67
CA TYR A 187 -3.39 -4.52 8.83
C TYR A 187 -3.97 -5.55 7.85
N ALA A 188 -3.60 -5.42 6.57
CA ALA A 188 -4.08 -6.34 5.54
C ALA A 188 -3.61 -7.79 5.78
N LYS A 189 -2.42 -8.00 6.35
CA LYS A 189 -1.92 -9.33 6.75
C LYS A 189 -2.81 -10.00 7.79
N GLU A 190 -3.29 -9.24 8.78
CA GLU A 190 -4.16 -9.75 9.85
C GLU A 190 -5.59 -10.04 9.36
N HIS A 191 -6.02 -9.39 8.27
CA HIS A 191 -7.40 -9.45 7.74
C HIS A 191 -7.48 -10.00 6.32
N LYS A 192 -6.60 -10.92 5.94
CA LYS A 192 -6.55 -11.48 4.59
C LYS A 192 -7.91 -11.99 4.12
N ARG A 193 -8.39 -11.48 2.96
CA ARG A 193 -9.60 -11.96 2.31
C ARG A 193 -9.38 -13.20 1.43
N LYS A 194 -8.13 -13.45 1.07
CA LYS A 194 -7.70 -14.59 0.25
C LYS A 194 -6.48 -15.26 0.89
N SER A 195 -6.36 -16.58 0.72
CA SER A 195 -5.11 -17.28 0.98
C SER A 195 -4.06 -16.87 -0.05
N GLY A 196 -2.80 -16.90 0.33
CA GLY A 196 -1.70 -16.57 -0.57
C GLY A 196 -0.51 -15.96 0.15
N SER A 197 0.53 -15.68 -0.65
CA SER A 197 1.77 -15.04 -0.20
C SER A 197 1.56 -13.55 0.14
N ILE A 198 2.60 -12.93 0.72
CA ILE A 198 2.60 -11.47 0.91
C ILE A 198 2.63 -10.73 -0.44
N ALA A 199 3.30 -11.29 -1.44
CA ALA A 199 3.29 -10.74 -2.79
C ALA A 199 1.88 -10.72 -3.40
N ASP A 200 1.11 -11.81 -3.20
CA ASP A 200 -0.30 -11.87 -3.65
C ASP A 200 -1.16 -10.85 -2.92
N LEU A 201 -0.95 -10.67 -1.61
CA LEU A 201 -1.66 -9.67 -0.81
C LEU A 201 -1.36 -8.24 -1.29
N ARG A 202 -0.09 -7.91 -1.57
CA ARG A 202 0.30 -6.61 -2.11
C ARG A 202 -0.33 -6.37 -3.47
N THR A 203 -0.31 -7.35 -4.35
CA THR A 203 -0.97 -7.29 -5.67
C THR A 203 -2.49 -7.08 -5.53
N ASP A 204 -3.11 -7.76 -4.57
CA ASP A 204 -4.54 -7.61 -4.30
C ASP A 204 -4.90 -6.20 -3.81
N LEU A 205 -4.07 -5.61 -2.94
CA LEU A 205 -4.27 -4.22 -2.46
C LEU A 205 -4.22 -3.18 -3.58
N TYR A 206 -3.46 -3.41 -4.65
CA TYR A 206 -3.42 -2.54 -5.83
C TYR A 206 -4.55 -2.81 -6.83
N SER A 207 -5.41 -3.81 -6.60
CA SER A 207 -6.66 -3.94 -7.34
C SER A 207 -7.72 -2.99 -6.78
N GLN A 208 -8.67 -2.55 -7.62
CA GLN A 208 -9.77 -1.69 -7.18
C GLN A 208 -10.54 -2.34 -6.02
N TYR A 209 -11.00 -3.56 -6.22
CA TYR A 209 -11.76 -4.27 -5.19
C TYR A 209 -10.96 -4.56 -3.93
N GLY A 210 -9.72 -5.02 -4.07
CA GLY A 210 -8.86 -5.32 -2.92
C GLY A 210 -8.55 -4.09 -2.09
N GLY A 211 -8.13 -2.99 -2.72
CA GLY A 211 -7.89 -1.72 -2.03
C GLY A 211 -9.10 -1.21 -1.27
N LEU A 212 -10.29 -1.27 -1.90
CA LEU A 212 -11.55 -0.93 -1.26
C LEU A 212 -11.92 -1.89 -0.12
N TYR A 213 -11.77 -3.20 -0.32
CA TYR A 213 -12.12 -4.19 0.69
C TYR A 213 -11.38 -3.95 2.01
N TYR A 214 -10.06 -3.87 1.96
CA TYR A 214 -9.25 -3.65 3.17
C TYR A 214 -9.43 -2.23 3.72
N GLY A 215 -9.60 -1.24 2.84
CA GLY A 215 -9.80 0.15 3.25
C GLY A 215 -11.13 0.38 3.95
N ILE A 216 -12.22 -0.13 3.40
CA ILE A 216 -13.56 -0.03 3.99
C ILE A 216 -13.61 -0.81 5.31
N HIS A 217 -13.05 -2.03 5.35
CA HIS A 217 -12.97 -2.80 6.58
C HIS A 217 -12.24 -2.01 7.68
N ARG A 218 -11.07 -1.46 7.37
CA ARG A 218 -10.31 -0.65 8.32
C ARG A 218 -11.07 0.60 8.77
N LEU A 219 -11.69 1.32 7.83
CA LEU A 219 -12.37 2.58 8.11
C LEU A 219 -13.63 2.39 8.94
N MET A 220 -14.42 1.37 8.65
CA MET A 220 -15.79 1.24 9.14
C MET A 220 -15.97 0.14 10.20
N MET A 221 -15.11 -0.89 10.20
CA MET A 221 -15.26 -2.05 11.06
C MET A 221 -14.22 -2.11 12.19
N TYR A 222 -13.13 -1.38 12.04
CA TYR A 222 -12.08 -1.36 13.05
C TYR A 222 -12.54 -0.53 14.25
N SER A 223 -12.89 -1.20 15.33
CA SER A 223 -13.02 -0.55 16.65
C SER A 223 -11.62 -0.19 17.11
N ALA A 224 -11.33 1.10 17.17
CA ALA A 224 -10.01 1.62 17.44
C ALA A 224 -9.45 1.13 18.78
N ASP A 225 -8.61 0.11 18.73
CA ASP A 225 -7.57 -0.10 19.72
C ASP A 225 -6.48 0.95 19.39
N TYR A 226 -6.68 2.19 19.84
CA TYR A 226 -5.78 3.33 19.57
C TYR A 226 -4.36 3.11 20.12
N ASP A 227 -4.15 2.03 20.88
CA ASP A 227 -2.87 1.68 21.48
C ASP A 227 -1.90 0.97 20.52
N LYS A 228 -2.34 0.59 19.31
CA LYS A 228 -1.43 0.02 18.30
C LYS A 228 -0.98 1.08 17.29
N PRO A 229 0.23 1.65 17.42
CA PRO A 229 0.72 2.73 16.53
C PRO A 229 0.74 2.36 15.05
N LEU A 230 0.87 1.06 14.72
CA LEU A 230 0.92 0.51 13.36
C LEU A 230 -0.36 0.72 12.53
N TYR A 231 -1.49 1.04 13.18
CA TYR A 231 -2.78 1.13 12.51
C TYR A 231 -3.38 2.54 12.51
N ARG A 232 -2.67 3.51 13.06
CA ARG A 232 -3.05 4.91 12.92
C ARG A 232 -2.95 5.31 11.46
N PHE A 233 -3.89 6.12 10.97
CA PHE A 233 -3.68 6.85 9.73
C PHE A 233 -2.30 7.51 9.81
N ALA A 234 -1.50 7.40 8.76
CA ALA A 234 -0.25 8.15 8.69
C ALA A 234 -0.61 9.61 8.98
N ASP A 235 -0.03 10.13 10.06
CA ASP A 235 -0.26 11.51 10.44
C ASP A 235 0.55 12.35 9.45
N TYR A 236 -0.09 12.82 8.39
CA TYR A 236 0.53 13.66 7.35
C TYR A 236 0.99 15.02 7.87
N ASN A 237 0.78 15.30 9.16
CA ASN A 237 1.12 16.58 9.78
C ASN A 237 2.41 16.55 10.62
N SER A 238 3.16 15.45 10.65
CA SER A 238 4.50 15.41 11.26
C SER A 238 5.57 15.46 10.18
N GLY A 239 5.70 16.60 9.51
CA GLY A 239 6.83 16.98 8.68
C GLY A 239 7.84 17.74 9.48
#